data_9c3672ce3b87578181f34d32f08d994c
#
_entry.id   9c3672ce3b87578181f34d32f08d994c
#
_cell.length_a   1.000
_cell.length_b   1.000
_cell.length_c   1.000
_cell.angle_alpha   90.00
_cell.angle_beta   90.00
_cell.angle_gamma   90.00
#
_symmetry.space_group_name_H-M   'P 1'
#
loop_
_entity.id
_entity.type
_entity.pdbx_description
1 polymer ?
#
loop_
_entity_poly.entity_id
_entity_poly.type
_entity_poly.pdbx_seq_one_letter_code
_entity_poly.pdbx_strand_id
1 'polypeptide(L)'
;PKTRPEIYVMGDRNPWRVSVDSKTGYVYWGEVGPDASADSIWGPRGYDEFNQARKAGYFGWPYFIGDNKAYAKYNYTDSTYGEKNNPDHPVNNSPNNTGLKELPPAQKAFIWYPYGTSDSFPLLGSSGRSAVGGPVYHKDNFKDAKKPWPSYYEDKWLITDFMRGWLMAVTMDKDGNYKSMERVL
;
A
#
# COMPACT_ATOMS: atom_id res chain seq x y z
N PRO A 1 6.13 -23.19 1.33
CA PRO A 1 5.56 -21.84 1.47
C PRO A 1 6.15 -21.14 2.68
N LYS A 2 6.37 -19.81 2.59
CA LYS A 2 6.92 -18.99 3.68
C LYS A 2 5.82 -18.35 4.54
N THR A 3 4.56 -18.75 4.34
CA THR A 3 3.39 -18.28 5.11
C THR A 3 2.41 -19.44 5.32
N ARG A 4 1.39 -19.20 6.14
CA ARG A 4 0.25 -20.12 6.26
C ARG A 4 -0.68 -19.98 5.06
N PRO A 5 -1.35 -21.06 4.60
CA PRO A 5 -2.20 -21.04 3.40
C PRO A 5 -3.33 -20.03 3.45
N GLU A 6 -3.85 -19.74 4.64
CA GLU A 6 -4.95 -18.80 4.87
C GLU A 6 -4.54 -17.32 4.81
N ILE A 7 -3.22 -17.02 4.78
CA ILE A 7 -2.72 -15.65 4.71
C ILE A 7 -2.45 -15.29 3.25
N TYR A 8 -3.26 -14.39 2.70
CA TYR A 8 -3.06 -13.86 1.34
C TYR A 8 -2.12 -12.66 1.33
N VAL A 9 -2.30 -11.71 2.25
CA VAL A 9 -1.46 -10.52 2.41
C VAL A 9 -0.92 -10.47 3.83
N MET A 10 0.33 -10.07 3.99
CA MET A 10 0.95 -9.77 5.28
C MET A 10 1.92 -8.61 5.14
N GLY A 11 2.26 -7.98 6.26
CA GLY A 11 3.18 -6.85 6.27
C GLY A 11 2.47 -5.52 6.09
N ASP A 12 1.29 -5.40 6.68
CA ASP A 12 0.49 -4.18 6.74
C ASP A 12 0.59 -3.57 8.14
N ARG A 13 0.51 -2.24 8.23
CA ARG A 13 0.48 -1.50 9.49
C ARG A 13 -0.95 -1.17 9.92
N ASN A 14 -1.69 -0.51 9.04
CA ASN A 14 -3.05 -0.05 9.32
C ASN A 14 -3.88 0.04 8.03
N PRO A 15 -4.29 -1.11 7.48
CA PRO A 15 -5.06 -1.15 6.24
C PRO A 15 -6.49 -0.63 6.42
N TRP A 16 -6.94 0.20 5.46
CA TRP A 16 -8.28 0.77 5.45
C TRP A 16 -9.00 0.50 4.13
N ARG A 17 -10.18 -0.13 4.24
CA ARG A 17 -11.07 -0.46 3.12
C ARG A 17 -10.42 -1.39 2.11
N VAL A 18 -10.50 -2.66 2.40
CA VAL A 18 -10.10 -3.72 1.47
C VAL A 18 -11.23 -3.97 0.47
N SER A 19 -10.88 -4.07 -0.80
CA SER A 19 -11.79 -4.49 -1.86
C SER A 19 -11.17 -5.57 -2.74
N VAL A 20 -12.00 -6.43 -3.29
CA VAL A 20 -11.59 -7.43 -4.28
C VAL A 20 -12.21 -7.05 -5.62
N ASP A 21 -11.38 -6.91 -6.63
CA ASP A 21 -11.84 -6.64 -7.98
C ASP A 21 -12.55 -7.87 -8.57
N SER A 22 -13.79 -7.70 -8.97
CA SER A 22 -14.65 -8.78 -9.46
C SER A 22 -14.21 -9.39 -10.80
N LYS A 23 -13.40 -8.65 -11.60
CA LYS A 23 -12.90 -9.13 -12.90
C LYS A 23 -11.57 -9.87 -12.78
N THR A 24 -10.65 -9.34 -11.98
CA THR A 24 -9.29 -9.86 -11.88
C THR A 24 -9.04 -10.73 -10.66
N GLY A 25 -9.86 -10.58 -9.62
CA GLY A 25 -9.63 -11.19 -8.31
C GLY A 25 -8.48 -10.53 -7.53
N TYR A 26 -7.93 -9.41 -8.00
CA TYR A 26 -6.88 -8.68 -7.28
C TYR A 26 -7.46 -8.00 -6.05
N VAL A 27 -6.66 -7.92 -5.01
CA VAL A 27 -7.04 -7.28 -3.75
C VAL A 27 -6.42 -5.88 -3.68
N TYR A 28 -7.24 -4.89 -3.29
CA TYR A 28 -6.87 -3.49 -3.21
C TYR A 28 -7.18 -2.92 -1.84
N TRP A 29 -6.29 -2.07 -1.30
CA TRP A 29 -6.53 -1.35 -0.03
C TRP A 29 -5.72 -0.07 0.06
N GLY A 30 -6.17 0.83 0.95
CA GLY A 30 -5.37 1.95 1.43
C GLY A 30 -4.70 1.55 2.74
N GLU A 31 -3.58 2.15 3.06
CA GLU A 31 -2.83 1.88 4.28
C GLU A 31 -2.27 3.15 4.89
N VAL A 32 -2.57 3.36 6.17
CA VAL A 32 -2.04 4.49 6.93
C VAL A 32 -0.69 4.12 7.53
N GLY A 33 0.33 4.81 7.05
CA GLY A 33 1.71 4.61 7.46
C GLY A 33 2.08 5.32 8.76
N PRO A 34 3.34 5.22 9.22
CA PRO A 34 3.80 5.82 10.48
C PRO A 34 3.94 7.33 10.38
N ASP A 35 3.77 8.03 11.51
CA ASP A 35 3.79 9.49 11.63
C ASP A 35 5.19 10.12 11.66
N ALA A 36 6.16 9.52 11.00
CA ALA A 36 7.49 10.09 10.87
C ALA A 36 7.51 11.21 9.82
N SER A 37 7.84 12.43 10.22
CA SER A 37 7.85 13.59 9.32
C SER A 37 9.11 13.73 8.48
N ALA A 38 10.23 13.12 8.88
CA ALA A 38 11.54 13.23 8.23
C ALA A 38 12.24 11.88 8.10
N ASP A 39 13.12 11.79 7.11
CA ASP A 39 14.04 10.67 7.00
C ASP A 39 15.10 10.74 8.10
N SER A 40 15.59 9.58 8.54
CA SER A 40 16.66 9.43 9.50
C SER A 40 17.66 8.36 9.04
N ILE A 41 18.77 8.24 9.75
CA ILE A 41 19.73 7.15 9.50
C ILE A 41 19.10 5.77 9.76
N TRP A 42 18.06 5.73 10.60
CA TRP A 42 17.36 4.51 10.99
C TRP A 42 16.29 4.07 9.99
N GLY A 43 15.76 5.01 9.21
CA GLY A 43 14.72 4.70 8.26
C GLY A 43 14.11 5.91 7.56
N PRO A 44 13.23 5.67 6.60
CA PRO A 44 12.51 6.70 5.88
C PRO A 44 11.47 7.39 6.77
N ARG A 45 11.04 8.58 6.34
CA ARG A 45 9.80 9.22 6.81
C ARG A 45 8.60 8.31 6.56
N GLY A 46 7.49 8.62 7.21
CA GLY A 46 6.26 7.90 6.99
C GLY A 46 5.64 8.18 5.61
N TYR A 47 5.08 7.14 5.03
CA TYR A 47 4.29 7.19 3.80
C TYR A 47 2.97 6.49 4.04
N ASP A 48 1.88 7.06 3.53
CA ASP A 48 0.66 6.30 3.30
C ASP A 48 0.73 5.62 1.95
N GLU A 49 0.00 4.52 1.81
CA GLU A 49 0.08 3.66 0.64
C GLU A 49 -1.29 3.29 0.11
N PHE A 50 -1.33 3.04 -1.19
CA PHE A 50 -2.39 2.27 -1.82
C PHE A 50 -1.75 1.05 -2.44
N ASN A 51 -2.25 -0.11 -2.09
CA ASN A 51 -1.65 -1.39 -2.40
C ASN A 51 -2.55 -2.25 -3.30
N GLN A 52 -1.91 -3.03 -4.18
CA GLN A 52 -2.56 -3.98 -5.07
C GLN A 52 -1.89 -5.34 -4.93
N ALA A 53 -2.62 -6.35 -4.45
CA ALA A 53 -2.12 -7.73 -4.41
C ALA A 53 -2.71 -8.54 -5.56
N ARG A 54 -1.85 -9.01 -6.45
CA ARG A 54 -2.21 -9.90 -7.57
C ARG A 54 -2.01 -11.37 -7.23
N LYS A 55 -1.28 -11.65 -6.16
CA LYS A 55 -1.00 -12.95 -5.57
C LYS A 55 -0.65 -12.77 -4.10
N ALA A 56 -0.68 -13.85 -3.34
CA ALA A 56 -0.25 -13.84 -1.96
C ALA A 56 1.17 -13.30 -1.80
N GLY A 57 1.41 -12.46 -0.77
CA GLY A 57 2.71 -11.86 -0.57
C GLY A 57 2.88 -11.02 0.68
N TYR A 58 4.10 -10.46 0.81
CA TYR A 58 4.54 -9.61 1.90
C TYR A 58 4.67 -8.17 1.40
N PHE A 59 3.99 -7.20 2.05
CA PHE A 59 3.89 -5.81 1.64
C PHE A 59 4.74 -4.84 2.48
N GLY A 60 5.68 -5.36 3.25
CA GLY A 60 6.84 -4.62 3.73
C GLY A 60 6.84 -4.28 5.21
N TRP A 61 5.73 -3.88 5.81
CA TRP A 61 5.72 -3.47 7.21
C TRP A 61 6.10 -4.64 8.17
N PRO A 62 6.93 -4.40 9.20
CA PRO A 62 7.50 -3.11 9.65
C PRO A 62 8.90 -2.82 9.08
N TYR A 63 9.40 -3.57 8.12
CA TYR A 63 10.78 -3.44 7.65
C TYR A 63 10.95 -2.51 6.44
N PHE A 64 9.88 -2.28 5.69
CA PHE A 64 9.86 -1.45 4.48
C PHE A 64 8.58 -0.62 4.43
N ILE A 65 8.64 0.48 3.66
CA ILE A 65 7.49 1.31 3.35
C ILE A 65 7.64 1.93 1.95
N GLY A 66 6.52 2.27 1.29
CA GLY A 66 6.49 2.89 -0.02
C GLY A 66 7.06 1.99 -1.11
N ASP A 67 8.08 2.46 -1.82
CA ASP A 67 8.80 1.71 -2.84
C ASP A 67 9.90 0.79 -2.27
N ASN A 68 9.63 0.12 -1.17
CA ASN A 68 10.58 -0.70 -0.41
C ASN A 68 11.70 0.11 0.27
N LYS A 69 11.42 1.34 0.69
CA LYS A 69 12.34 2.12 1.54
C LYS A 69 12.54 1.38 2.87
N ALA A 70 13.79 1.01 3.15
CA ALA A 70 14.13 0.10 4.24
C ALA A 70 14.37 0.83 5.56
N TYR A 71 13.81 0.29 6.63
CA TYR A 71 14.19 0.58 8.00
C TYR A 71 15.45 -0.21 8.40
N ALA A 72 16.22 0.33 9.34
CA ALA A 72 17.36 -0.37 9.93
C ALA A 72 16.88 -1.53 10.83
N LYS A 73 17.66 -2.58 10.89
CA LYS A 73 17.45 -3.67 11.85
C LYS A 73 17.60 -3.12 13.27
N TYR A 74 16.70 -3.50 14.16
CA TYR A 74 16.73 -3.08 15.54
C TYR A 74 17.08 -4.28 16.44
N ASN A 75 18.10 -4.11 17.28
CA ASN A 75 18.46 -5.09 18.29
C ASN A 75 17.76 -4.76 19.60
N TYR A 76 16.81 -5.60 19.99
CA TYR A 76 16.01 -5.41 21.19
C TYR A 76 16.79 -5.66 22.49
N THR A 77 17.96 -6.32 22.42
CA THR A 77 18.76 -6.64 23.60
C THR A 77 19.53 -5.43 24.14
N ASP A 78 20.08 -4.63 23.26
CA ASP A 78 20.93 -3.48 23.57
C ASP A 78 20.39 -2.14 23.03
N SER A 79 19.22 -2.16 22.42
CA SER A 79 18.55 -0.99 21.83
C SER A 79 19.39 -0.30 20.74
N THR A 80 20.18 -1.06 20.01
CA THR A 80 21.00 -0.54 18.92
C THR A 80 20.36 -0.76 17.54
N TYR A 81 20.82 0.00 16.56
CA TYR A 81 20.44 -0.16 15.17
C TYR A 81 21.61 -0.73 14.36
N GLY A 82 21.30 -1.67 13.50
CA GLY A 82 22.23 -2.29 12.56
C GLY A 82 22.06 -1.78 11.14
N GLU A 83 22.42 -2.61 10.19
CA GLU A 83 22.21 -2.38 8.76
C GLU A 83 20.73 -2.31 8.39
N LYS A 84 20.40 -1.73 7.25
CA LYS A 84 19.04 -1.70 6.72
C LYS A 84 18.59 -3.09 6.27
N ASN A 85 17.30 -3.35 6.38
CA ASN A 85 16.70 -4.58 5.88
C ASN A 85 16.83 -4.69 4.36
N ASN A 86 16.94 -5.93 3.85
CA ASN A 86 16.99 -6.21 2.43
C ASN A 86 15.60 -6.64 1.93
N PRO A 87 14.96 -5.93 0.98
CA PRO A 87 13.62 -6.25 0.52
C PRO A 87 13.53 -7.57 -0.27
N ASP A 88 14.62 -8.02 -0.90
CA ASP A 88 14.65 -9.29 -1.62
C ASP A 88 14.77 -10.50 -0.68
N HIS A 89 15.37 -10.28 0.49
CA HIS A 89 15.61 -11.31 1.52
C HIS A 89 15.29 -10.79 2.92
N PRO A 90 14.01 -10.44 3.19
CA PRO A 90 13.65 -9.92 4.51
C PRO A 90 13.64 -11.05 5.55
N VAL A 91 14.10 -10.71 6.75
CA VAL A 91 14.24 -11.67 7.87
C VAL A 91 13.56 -11.13 9.12
N ASN A 92 12.62 -11.89 9.67
CA ASN A 92 11.96 -11.57 10.93
C ASN A 92 12.76 -12.15 12.10
N ASN A 93 13.60 -11.32 12.69
CA ASN A 93 14.39 -11.64 13.89
C ASN A 93 13.71 -11.17 15.19
N SER A 94 12.42 -10.85 15.19
CA SER A 94 11.70 -10.49 16.39
C SER A 94 11.82 -11.59 17.44
N PRO A 95 12.09 -11.28 18.72
CA PRO A 95 12.12 -12.25 19.80
C PRO A 95 10.77 -12.95 20.01
N ASN A 96 9.68 -12.34 19.54
CA ASN A 96 8.33 -12.91 19.62
C ASN A 96 7.96 -13.78 18.40
N ASN A 97 8.86 -13.91 17.41
CA ASN A 97 8.59 -14.75 16.26
C ASN A 97 8.70 -16.23 16.61
N THR A 98 7.59 -16.95 16.51
CA THR A 98 7.51 -18.41 16.74
C THR A 98 7.49 -19.22 15.44
N GLY A 99 7.54 -18.54 14.27
CA GLY A 99 7.48 -19.16 12.95
C GLY A 99 8.79 -19.11 12.17
N LEU A 100 8.68 -19.17 10.86
CA LEU A 100 9.81 -19.01 9.96
C LEU A 100 10.37 -17.59 10.04
N LYS A 101 11.70 -17.49 10.03
CA LYS A 101 12.38 -16.19 10.03
C LYS A 101 12.42 -15.56 8.65
N GLU A 102 12.67 -16.35 7.61
CA GLU A 102 12.72 -15.86 6.25
C GLU A 102 11.32 -15.53 5.75
N LEU A 103 11.13 -14.29 5.33
CA LEU A 103 9.89 -13.81 4.72
C LEU A 103 9.97 -13.87 3.19
N PRO A 104 8.83 -13.87 2.47
CA PRO A 104 8.83 -13.62 1.04
C PRO A 104 9.46 -12.25 0.71
N PRO A 105 10.01 -12.06 -0.51
CA PRO A 105 10.45 -10.74 -0.96
C PRO A 105 9.34 -9.70 -0.78
N ALA A 106 9.72 -8.50 -0.32
CA ALA A 106 8.76 -7.42 -0.09
C ALA A 106 8.23 -6.88 -1.43
N GLN A 107 6.92 -6.75 -1.52
CA GLN A 107 6.25 -6.07 -2.63
C GLN A 107 6.15 -4.58 -2.29
N LYS A 108 6.60 -3.72 -3.22
CA LYS A 108 6.46 -2.27 -3.07
C LYS A 108 4.99 -1.85 -3.18
N ALA A 109 4.64 -0.75 -2.54
CA ALA A 109 3.34 -0.12 -2.70
C ALA A 109 3.06 0.23 -4.17
N PHE A 110 1.80 0.20 -4.56
CA PHE A 110 1.34 0.59 -5.90
C PHE A 110 1.36 2.12 -6.08
N ILE A 111 0.93 2.85 -5.04
CA ILE A 111 1.02 4.31 -4.89
C ILE A 111 1.47 4.60 -3.47
N TRP A 112 2.37 5.57 -3.27
CA TRP A 112 2.83 5.98 -1.94
C TRP A 112 3.07 7.50 -1.88
N TYR A 113 2.84 8.10 -0.72
CA TYR A 113 3.01 9.54 -0.56
C TYR A 113 3.28 9.93 0.91
N PRO A 114 4.16 10.92 1.13
CA PRO A 114 4.49 11.44 2.46
C PRO A 114 3.52 12.55 2.89
N TYR A 115 3.78 13.21 4.01
CA TYR A 115 3.10 14.47 4.38
C TYR A 115 3.33 15.58 3.36
N GLY A 116 4.54 15.70 2.82
CA GLY A 116 4.86 16.60 1.72
C GLY A 116 4.31 16.12 0.38
N THR A 117 4.57 16.90 -0.66
CA THR A 117 4.27 16.48 -2.04
C THR A 117 5.11 15.28 -2.42
N SER A 118 4.49 14.30 -3.05
CA SER A 118 5.19 13.13 -3.61
C SER A 118 5.77 13.48 -4.98
N ASP A 119 7.06 13.18 -5.19
CA ASP A 119 7.69 13.36 -6.51
C ASP A 119 7.09 12.41 -7.55
N SER A 120 6.74 11.19 -7.15
CA SER A 120 6.13 10.18 -8.04
C SER A 120 4.63 10.42 -8.28
N PHE A 121 3.93 11.02 -7.30
CA PHE A 121 2.47 11.19 -7.33
C PHE A 121 2.06 12.61 -6.89
N PRO A 122 2.46 13.66 -7.62
CA PRO A 122 2.28 15.05 -7.19
C PRO A 122 0.81 15.48 -7.05
N LEU A 123 -0.11 14.86 -7.78
CA LEU A 123 -1.54 15.15 -7.70
C LEU A 123 -2.18 14.84 -6.34
N LEU A 124 -1.53 13.99 -5.53
CA LEU A 124 -1.99 13.69 -4.17
C LEU A 124 -1.81 14.87 -3.20
N GLY A 125 -0.98 15.87 -3.60
CA GLY A 125 -0.77 17.10 -2.83
C GLY A 125 0.06 16.87 -1.56
N SER A 126 -0.08 17.79 -0.60
CA SER A 126 0.60 17.77 0.71
C SER A 126 -0.39 18.12 1.81
N SER A 127 -0.18 17.64 3.01
CA SER A 127 -0.93 17.91 4.25
C SER A 127 -0.92 16.64 5.13
N GLY A 128 -1.84 16.56 6.09
CA GLY A 128 -2.18 15.30 6.76
C GLY A 128 -2.43 14.18 5.74
N ARG A 129 -2.43 12.95 6.17
CA ARG A 129 -2.65 11.80 5.29
C ARG A 129 -3.42 10.70 6.03
N SER A 130 -4.33 10.08 5.32
CA SER A 130 -5.10 8.92 5.78
C SER A 130 -5.65 8.21 4.55
N ALA A 131 -4.85 7.31 3.97
CA ALA A 131 -5.19 6.57 2.77
C ALA A 131 -6.34 5.59 3.03
N VAL A 132 -7.38 5.69 2.21
CA VAL A 132 -8.55 4.82 2.26
C VAL A 132 -8.78 4.23 0.88
N GLY A 133 -8.65 2.92 0.74
CA GLY A 133 -8.92 2.21 -0.49
C GLY A 133 -10.40 2.23 -0.87
N GLY A 134 -10.68 2.11 -2.14
CA GLY A 134 -12.02 1.93 -2.68
C GLY A 134 -12.04 0.79 -3.70
N PRO A 135 -13.17 0.54 -4.35
CA PRO A 135 -13.27 -0.50 -5.35
C PRO A 135 -12.69 -0.09 -6.70
N VAL A 136 -12.34 -1.06 -7.53
CA VAL A 136 -12.26 -0.87 -8.97
C VAL A 136 -13.69 -0.78 -9.49
N TYR A 137 -13.99 0.29 -10.23
CA TYR A 137 -15.34 0.50 -10.73
C TYR A 137 -15.62 -0.37 -11.96
N HIS A 138 -16.70 -1.15 -11.88
CA HIS A 138 -17.25 -1.89 -13.00
C HIS A 138 -18.73 -1.60 -13.10
N LYS A 139 -19.15 -1.05 -14.22
CA LYS A 139 -20.54 -0.67 -14.46
C LYS A 139 -21.50 -1.84 -14.27
N ASP A 140 -21.09 -3.03 -14.64
CA ASP A 140 -21.89 -4.25 -14.51
C ASP A 140 -22.24 -4.61 -13.06
N ASN A 141 -21.43 -4.18 -12.09
CA ASN A 141 -21.73 -4.34 -10.67
C ASN A 141 -22.88 -3.43 -10.20
N PHE A 142 -23.27 -2.44 -11.03
CA PHE A 142 -24.25 -1.40 -10.72
C PHE A 142 -25.34 -1.27 -11.78
N LYS A 143 -25.61 -2.34 -12.54
CA LYS A 143 -26.59 -2.34 -13.64
C LYS A 143 -28.02 -1.97 -13.20
N ASP A 144 -28.37 -2.24 -11.94
CA ASP A 144 -29.67 -1.89 -11.38
C ASP A 144 -29.70 -0.50 -10.72
N ALA A 145 -28.57 0.21 -10.72
CA ALA A 145 -28.51 1.56 -10.16
C ALA A 145 -29.23 2.57 -11.10
N LYS A 146 -30.07 3.42 -10.51
CA LYS A 146 -30.79 4.47 -11.27
C LYS A 146 -29.84 5.47 -11.95
N LYS A 147 -28.68 5.72 -11.35
CA LYS A 147 -27.65 6.66 -11.84
C LYS A 147 -26.26 6.02 -11.64
N PRO A 148 -25.86 5.07 -12.48
CA PRO A 148 -24.53 4.52 -12.43
C PRO A 148 -23.50 5.59 -12.83
N TRP A 149 -22.27 5.44 -12.40
CA TRP A 149 -21.20 6.30 -12.86
C TRP A 149 -20.97 6.16 -14.38
N PRO A 150 -20.44 7.21 -15.03
CA PRO A 150 -20.15 7.15 -16.46
C PRO A 150 -19.19 6.01 -16.82
N SER A 151 -19.35 5.45 -18.01
CA SER A 151 -18.45 4.39 -18.54
C SER A 151 -16.98 4.84 -18.65
N TYR A 152 -16.73 6.14 -18.59
CA TYR A 152 -15.39 6.73 -18.49
C TYR A 152 -14.59 6.19 -17.29
N TYR A 153 -15.28 5.82 -16.20
CA TYR A 153 -14.65 5.30 -14.99
C TYR A 153 -14.53 3.76 -14.98
N GLU A 154 -14.96 3.08 -16.05
CA GLU A 154 -14.81 1.63 -16.16
C GLU A 154 -13.35 1.21 -15.96
N ASP A 155 -13.11 0.17 -15.16
CA ASP A 155 -11.81 -0.40 -14.80
C ASP A 155 -10.85 0.56 -14.05
N LYS A 156 -11.33 1.71 -13.57
CA LYS A 156 -10.52 2.62 -12.73
C LYS A 156 -10.68 2.28 -11.26
N TRP A 157 -9.56 2.28 -10.55
CA TRP A 157 -9.55 2.12 -9.10
C TRP A 157 -9.83 3.46 -8.42
N LEU A 158 -10.83 3.49 -7.55
CA LEU A 158 -11.20 4.68 -6.79
C LEU A 158 -10.45 4.68 -5.45
N ILE A 159 -9.72 5.74 -5.18
CA ILE A 159 -8.98 5.94 -3.94
C ILE A 159 -9.31 7.29 -3.31
N THR A 160 -9.26 7.36 -1.99
CA THR A 160 -9.50 8.62 -1.28
C THR A 160 -8.51 8.79 -0.12
N ASP A 161 -8.28 10.04 0.26
CA ASP A 161 -7.59 10.39 1.49
C ASP A 161 -8.53 11.17 2.39
N PHE A 162 -8.76 10.66 3.60
CA PHE A 162 -9.69 11.27 4.54
C PHE A 162 -9.22 12.64 5.02
N MET A 163 -7.92 12.81 5.28
CA MET A 163 -7.35 14.07 5.77
C MET A 163 -7.22 15.12 4.68
N ARG A 164 -6.95 14.71 3.45
CA ARG A 164 -6.81 15.61 2.28
C ARG A 164 -8.13 15.87 1.56
N GLY A 165 -9.18 15.11 1.87
CA GLY A 165 -10.53 15.34 1.39
C GLY A 165 -10.69 15.23 -0.13
N TRP A 166 -9.92 14.37 -0.80
CA TRP A 166 -10.04 14.14 -2.24
C TRP A 166 -10.50 12.71 -2.57
N LEU A 167 -11.10 12.58 -3.74
CA LEU A 167 -11.37 11.32 -4.41
C LEU A 167 -10.61 11.32 -5.73
N MET A 168 -9.80 10.29 -5.98
CA MET A 168 -9.06 10.09 -7.21
C MET A 168 -9.57 8.85 -7.94
N ALA A 169 -9.51 8.89 -9.27
CA ALA A 169 -9.69 7.73 -10.13
C ALA A 169 -8.33 7.36 -10.74
N VAL A 170 -7.84 6.17 -10.42
CA VAL A 170 -6.56 5.64 -10.89
C VAL A 170 -6.81 4.80 -12.13
N THR A 171 -6.17 5.18 -13.23
CA THR A 171 -6.16 4.41 -14.48
C THR A 171 -4.99 3.44 -14.45
N MET A 172 -5.27 2.19 -14.71
CA MET A 172 -4.29 1.12 -14.88
C MET A 172 -4.13 0.78 -16.37
N ASP A 173 -2.98 0.26 -16.75
CA ASP A 173 -2.77 -0.30 -18.08
C ASP A 173 -3.42 -1.70 -18.20
N LYS A 174 -3.34 -2.30 -19.40
CA LYS A 174 -3.89 -3.65 -19.67
C LYS A 174 -3.28 -4.76 -18.80
N ASP A 175 -2.10 -4.52 -18.24
CA ASP A 175 -1.39 -5.46 -17.38
C ASP A 175 -1.63 -5.13 -15.88
N GLY A 176 -2.53 -4.17 -15.60
CA GLY A 176 -2.91 -3.74 -14.27
C GLY A 176 -1.88 -2.85 -13.57
N ASN A 177 -0.89 -2.27 -14.26
CA ASN A 177 0.08 -1.36 -13.67
C ASN A 177 -0.46 0.07 -13.65
N TYR A 178 0.08 0.88 -12.74
CA TYR A 178 -0.25 2.31 -12.68
C TYR A 178 0.08 3.01 -14.01
N LYS A 179 -0.87 3.75 -14.54
CA LYS A 179 -0.70 4.57 -15.74
C LYS A 179 -0.85 6.06 -15.43
N SER A 180 -1.94 6.43 -14.76
CA SER A 180 -2.24 7.82 -14.40
C SER A 180 -3.29 7.87 -13.30
N MET A 181 -3.51 9.05 -12.74
CA MET A 181 -4.65 9.32 -11.88
C MET A 181 -5.23 10.70 -12.20
N GLU A 182 -6.48 10.91 -11.83
CA GLU A 182 -7.19 12.17 -11.97
C GLU A 182 -8.03 12.44 -10.73
N ARG A 183 -8.23 13.70 -10.41
CA ARG A 183 -9.10 14.12 -9.31
C ARG A 183 -10.55 14.08 -9.77
N VAL A 184 -11.42 13.43 -8.97
CA VAL A 184 -12.85 13.33 -9.18
C VAL A 184 -13.58 14.37 -8.31
N LEU A 185 -13.11 14.55 -7.08
CA LEU A 185 -13.59 15.54 -6.09
C LEU A 185 -12.42 16.20 -5.38
#